data_198e886d60770a398a538847b617e127
#
_entry.id   198e886d60770a398a538847b617e127
#
_cell.length_a   1.000
_cell.length_b   1.000
_cell.length_c   1.000
_cell.angle_alpha   90.00
_cell.angle_beta   90.00
_cell.angle_gamma   90.00
#
_symmetry.space_group_name_H-M   'P 1'
#
loop_
_entity.id
_entity.type
_entity.pdbx_description
1 polymer ?
#
loop_
_entity_poly.entity_id
_entity_poly.type
_entity_poly.pdbx_seq_one_letter_code
_entity_poly.pdbx_strand_id
1 'polypeptide(L)'
;EHETTAADGNYAEYTYHTAVYHTDLLGNRIRSDLYYDMTPLGGHTEGDESEEYYAIEGILVPENGVAYPVTGRREAENEEDETESETQFTAYLNEERTAYIRMEQESEQEDGDAEIEQKYVYLYNDGTSQRWTERTVVEYEQEEGELELKMTIEKSDGQRDEIVFSNEDSRDGTLLAEASIGGARVRFTITIFDDNGNTGYRYDFGNGQYGDHDRFDDDDDDDDDDDDDDDDDDDDD
;
A
#
# COMPACT_ATOMS: atom_id res chain seq x y z
N GLU A 1 -6.57 8.06 -9.84
CA GLU A 1 -7.86 8.79 -10.00
C GLU A 1 -9.00 7.78 -10.13
N HIS A 2 -10.11 7.99 -9.44
CA HIS A 2 -11.32 7.19 -9.61
C HIS A 2 -12.55 8.09 -9.64
N GLU A 3 -13.59 7.65 -10.36
CA GLU A 3 -14.89 8.32 -10.46
C GLU A 3 -15.97 7.25 -10.35
N THR A 4 -16.89 7.42 -9.38
CA THR A 4 -18.00 6.48 -9.16
C THR A 4 -19.30 7.08 -9.64
N THR A 5 -20.04 6.34 -10.44
CA THR A 5 -21.32 6.71 -11.02
C THR A 5 -22.32 5.54 -10.91
N ALA A 6 -23.56 5.74 -11.36
CA ALA A 6 -24.48 4.62 -11.57
C ALA A 6 -24.03 3.78 -12.78
N ALA A 7 -24.12 2.45 -12.66
CA ALA A 7 -23.81 1.57 -13.77
C ALA A 7 -24.83 1.70 -14.92
N ASP A 8 -24.35 1.59 -16.15
CA ASP A 8 -25.17 1.70 -17.34
C ASP A 8 -24.72 0.71 -18.45
N GLY A 9 -25.40 0.73 -19.59
CA GLY A 9 -25.03 -0.06 -20.77
C GLY A 9 -25.11 -1.56 -20.53
N ASN A 10 -24.03 -2.27 -20.91
CA ASN A 10 -23.96 -3.74 -20.86
C ASN A 10 -23.94 -4.32 -19.44
N TYR A 11 -23.69 -3.49 -18.44
CA TYR A 11 -23.54 -3.85 -17.03
C TYR A 11 -24.54 -3.12 -16.12
N ALA A 12 -25.67 -2.69 -16.69
CA ALA A 12 -26.76 -2.00 -15.98
C ALA A 12 -27.46 -2.84 -14.90
N GLU A 13 -27.12 -4.13 -14.80
CA GLU A 13 -27.54 -5.00 -13.69
C GLU A 13 -26.87 -4.66 -12.38
N TYR A 14 -25.69 -4.01 -12.38
CA TYR A 14 -25.01 -3.52 -11.19
C TYR A 14 -25.50 -2.12 -10.81
N THR A 15 -25.39 -1.81 -9.53
CA THR A 15 -25.81 -0.48 -9.02
C THR A 15 -24.75 0.58 -9.24
N TYR A 16 -23.46 0.21 -9.08
CA TYR A 16 -22.33 1.14 -9.10
C TYR A 16 -21.36 0.83 -10.22
N HIS A 17 -20.77 1.89 -10.75
CA HIS A 17 -19.66 1.83 -11.70
C HIS A 17 -18.56 2.78 -11.23
N THR A 18 -17.34 2.26 -11.07
CA THR A 18 -16.15 3.04 -10.76
C THR A 18 -15.12 2.88 -11.87
N ALA A 19 -14.78 3.99 -12.54
CA ALA A 19 -13.67 4.03 -13.48
C ALA A 19 -12.37 4.33 -12.72
N VAL A 20 -11.43 3.39 -12.79
CA VAL A 20 -10.09 3.50 -12.18
C VAL A 20 -9.08 3.79 -13.27
N TYR A 21 -8.27 4.82 -13.07
CA TYR A 21 -7.20 5.20 -14.00
C TYR A 21 -5.86 5.10 -13.32
N HIS A 22 -4.91 4.48 -14.00
CA HIS A 22 -3.51 4.47 -13.58
C HIS A 22 -2.59 4.74 -14.78
N THR A 23 -1.36 5.12 -14.50
CA THR A 23 -0.35 5.37 -15.53
C THR A 23 0.72 4.28 -15.41
N ASP A 24 1.04 3.60 -16.51
CA ASP A 24 2.12 2.62 -16.53
C ASP A 24 3.51 3.29 -16.52
N LEU A 25 4.56 2.48 -16.40
CA LEU A 25 5.95 2.96 -16.40
C LEU A 25 6.37 3.66 -17.70
N LEU A 26 5.60 3.53 -18.78
CA LEU A 26 5.84 4.18 -20.07
C LEU A 26 5.03 5.48 -20.22
N GLY A 27 4.23 5.84 -19.20
CA GLY A 27 3.38 7.03 -19.22
C GLY A 27 2.02 6.82 -19.91
N ASN A 28 1.65 5.58 -20.25
CA ASN A 28 0.34 5.32 -20.82
C ASN A 28 -0.71 5.32 -19.72
N ARG A 29 -1.81 6.05 -19.95
CA ARG A 29 -2.98 6.01 -19.06
C ARG A 29 -3.79 4.78 -19.37
N ILE A 30 -3.92 3.89 -18.39
CA ILE A 30 -4.71 2.65 -18.46
C ILE A 30 -5.99 2.83 -17.66
N ARG A 31 -7.09 2.36 -18.23
CA ARG A 31 -8.40 2.38 -17.58
C ARG A 31 -8.84 0.98 -17.22
N SER A 32 -9.45 0.84 -16.06
CA SER A 32 -10.22 -0.34 -15.65
C SER A 32 -11.57 0.09 -15.13
N ASP A 33 -12.63 -0.63 -15.47
CA ASP A 33 -13.98 -0.34 -15.03
C ASP A 33 -14.40 -1.41 -14.02
N LEU A 34 -14.82 -0.99 -12.82
CA LEU A 34 -15.36 -1.84 -11.76
C LEU A 34 -16.88 -1.62 -11.68
N TYR A 35 -17.66 -2.66 -11.95
CA TYR A 35 -19.12 -2.68 -11.81
C TYR A 35 -19.48 -3.54 -10.63
N TYR A 36 -20.28 -3.03 -9.68
CA TYR A 36 -20.54 -3.76 -8.45
C TYR A 36 -21.84 -3.35 -7.76
N ASP A 37 -22.28 -4.24 -6.87
CA ASP A 37 -23.34 -3.99 -5.88
C ASP A 37 -22.75 -4.01 -4.48
N MET A 38 -23.35 -3.20 -3.58
CA MET A 38 -23.10 -3.24 -2.15
C MET A 38 -24.37 -3.71 -1.45
N THR A 39 -24.25 -4.79 -0.69
CA THR A 39 -25.34 -5.36 0.10
C THR A 39 -25.06 -5.10 1.57
N PRO A 40 -25.92 -4.37 2.30
CA PRO A 40 -25.77 -4.16 3.74
C PRO A 40 -25.78 -5.51 4.48
N LEU A 41 -24.78 -5.72 5.34
CA LEU A 41 -24.68 -6.90 6.23
C LEU A 41 -25.19 -6.60 7.63
N GLY A 42 -25.23 -5.32 8.00
CA GLY A 42 -25.66 -4.83 9.31
C GLY A 42 -24.93 -3.55 9.66
N GLY A 43 -25.11 -3.11 10.89
CA GLY A 43 -24.48 -1.93 11.45
C GLY A 43 -24.92 -1.73 12.88
N HIS A 44 -24.26 -0.83 13.57
CA HIS A 44 -24.59 -0.41 14.93
C HIS A 44 -24.64 1.12 14.97
N THR A 45 -25.52 1.66 15.82
CA THR A 45 -25.56 3.10 16.07
C THR A 45 -25.82 3.30 17.55
N GLU A 46 -24.92 4.02 18.23
CA GLU A 46 -25.05 4.36 19.64
C GLU A 46 -24.62 5.84 19.85
N GLY A 47 -25.60 6.71 20.11
CA GLY A 47 -25.35 8.15 20.23
C GLY A 47 -24.99 8.76 18.88
N ASP A 48 -23.80 9.36 18.81
CA ASP A 48 -23.26 9.99 17.60
C ASP A 48 -22.31 9.04 16.82
N GLU A 49 -22.10 7.81 17.34
CA GLU A 49 -21.29 6.76 16.70
C GLU A 49 -22.15 5.90 15.79
N SER A 50 -21.64 5.58 14.59
CA SER A 50 -22.30 4.67 13.65
C SER A 50 -21.29 3.82 12.90
N GLU A 51 -21.59 2.53 12.78
CA GLU A 51 -20.79 1.53 12.11
C GLU A 51 -21.66 0.80 11.08
N GLU A 52 -21.18 0.64 9.85
CA GLU A 52 -21.89 0.02 8.75
C GLU A 52 -21.01 -1.00 8.02
N TYR A 53 -21.58 -2.17 7.74
CA TYR A 53 -20.90 -3.27 7.03
C TYR A 53 -21.59 -3.59 5.72
N TYR A 54 -20.81 -3.79 4.66
CA TYR A 54 -21.30 -4.13 3.34
C TYR A 54 -20.51 -5.30 2.74
N ALA A 55 -21.23 -6.21 2.07
CA ALA A 55 -20.63 -7.13 1.11
C ALA A 55 -20.63 -6.47 -0.28
N ILE A 56 -19.56 -6.73 -1.04
CA ILE A 56 -19.39 -6.23 -2.40
C ILE A 56 -19.27 -7.42 -3.34
N GLU A 57 -20.07 -7.43 -4.41
CA GLU A 57 -20.01 -8.39 -5.49
C GLU A 57 -20.05 -7.67 -6.83
N GLY A 58 -19.21 -8.10 -7.80
CA GLY A 58 -19.15 -7.41 -9.07
C GLY A 58 -18.18 -8.02 -10.06
N ILE A 59 -17.76 -7.18 -11.02
CA ILE A 59 -16.77 -7.52 -12.04
C ILE A 59 -15.80 -6.36 -12.27
N LEU A 60 -14.53 -6.68 -12.50
CA LEU A 60 -13.50 -5.77 -12.99
C LEU A 60 -13.31 -6.01 -14.50
N VAL A 61 -13.39 -4.95 -15.30
CA VAL A 61 -13.24 -4.98 -16.75
C VAL A 61 -12.08 -4.05 -17.16
N PRO A 62 -10.85 -4.57 -17.37
CA PRO A 62 -9.74 -3.83 -17.95
C PRO A 62 -9.99 -3.45 -19.42
N GLU A 63 -9.12 -2.62 -20.00
CA GLU A 63 -9.19 -2.19 -21.42
C GLU A 63 -9.25 -3.34 -22.43
N ASN A 64 -8.71 -4.51 -22.09
CA ASN A 64 -8.80 -5.71 -22.95
C ASN A 64 -10.21 -6.31 -23.02
N GLY A 65 -11.16 -5.80 -22.21
CA GLY A 65 -12.56 -6.20 -22.18
C GLY A 65 -12.85 -7.55 -21.53
N VAL A 66 -11.85 -8.19 -20.90
CA VAL A 66 -12.06 -9.44 -20.15
C VAL A 66 -12.62 -9.11 -18.77
N ALA A 67 -13.80 -9.64 -18.45
CA ALA A 67 -14.42 -9.44 -17.14
C ALA A 67 -13.89 -10.44 -16.12
N TYR A 68 -13.45 -9.94 -14.98
CA TYR A 68 -12.96 -10.72 -13.83
C TYR A 68 -13.94 -10.60 -12.67
N PRO A 69 -14.46 -11.72 -12.11
CA PRO A 69 -15.32 -11.66 -10.94
C PRO A 69 -14.64 -11.00 -9.76
N VAL A 70 -15.37 -10.12 -9.07
CA VAL A 70 -14.91 -9.42 -7.88
C VAL A 70 -15.79 -9.76 -6.70
N THR A 71 -15.16 -9.99 -5.54
CA THR A 71 -15.83 -10.01 -4.24
C THR A 71 -15.10 -9.07 -3.29
N GLY A 72 -15.81 -8.53 -2.32
CA GLY A 72 -15.20 -7.63 -1.36
C GLY A 72 -16.09 -7.35 -0.15
N ARG A 73 -15.57 -6.48 0.71
CA ARG A 73 -16.27 -5.95 1.87
C ARG A 73 -15.92 -4.48 2.03
N ARG A 74 -16.80 -3.75 2.68
CA ARG A 74 -16.56 -2.41 3.17
C ARG A 74 -17.10 -2.28 4.57
N GLU A 75 -16.33 -1.63 5.41
CA GLU A 75 -16.66 -1.16 6.74
C GLU A 75 -16.55 0.35 6.75
N ALA A 76 -17.46 1.03 7.40
CA ALA A 76 -17.42 2.47 7.56
C ALA A 76 -17.86 2.80 8.99
N GLU A 77 -17.03 3.55 9.68
CA GLU A 77 -17.25 4.02 11.02
C GLU A 77 -17.25 5.55 11.03
N ASN A 78 -18.21 6.13 11.74
CA ASN A 78 -18.28 7.57 11.93
C ASN A 78 -18.49 7.83 13.41
N GLU A 79 -17.62 8.63 13.97
CA GLU A 79 -17.70 9.20 15.30
C GLU A 79 -17.83 10.74 15.22
N GLU A 80 -17.95 11.44 16.37
CA GLU A 80 -18.19 12.87 16.40
C GLU A 80 -17.13 13.68 15.64
N ASP A 81 -15.85 13.29 15.79
CA ASP A 81 -14.67 13.99 15.24
C ASP A 81 -13.84 13.12 14.28
N GLU A 82 -14.22 11.83 14.10
CA GLU A 82 -13.48 10.85 13.33
C GLU A 82 -14.36 10.12 12.31
N THR A 83 -13.78 9.83 11.16
CA THR A 83 -14.39 9.00 10.12
C THR A 83 -13.38 8.01 9.60
N GLU A 84 -13.67 6.73 9.74
CA GLU A 84 -12.85 5.64 9.24
C GLU A 84 -13.59 4.83 8.17
N SER A 85 -12.88 4.33 7.17
CA SER A 85 -13.43 3.36 6.24
C SER A 85 -12.38 2.36 5.77
N GLU A 86 -12.66 1.07 5.94
CA GLU A 86 -11.92 -0.03 5.33
C GLU A 86 -12.67 -0.57 4.13
N THR A 87 -11.97 -0.76 3.01
CA THR A 87 -12.53 -1.40 1.81
C THR A 87 -11.57 -2.45 1.28
N GLN A 88 -12.07 -3.65 1.06
CA GLN A 88 -11.30 -4.75 0.50
C GLN A 88 -11.99 -5.30 -0.75
N PHE A 89 -11.23 -5.46 -1.85
CA PHE A 89 -11.67 -6.11 -3.07
C PHE A 89 -10.74 -7.26 -3.44
N THR A 90 -11.29 -8.32 -4.04
CA THR A 90 -10.52 -9.39 -4.67
C THR A 90 -11.07 -9.66 -6.05
N ALA A 91 -10.28 -9.38 -7.09
CA ALA A 91 -10.58 -9.72 -8.48
C ALA A 91 -9.90 -11.05 -8.83
N TYR A 92 -10.67 -12.04 -9.23
CA TYR A 92 -10.16 -13.37 -9.56
C TYR A 92 -9.80 -13.46 -11.04
N LEU A 93 -8.53 -13.74 -11.34
CA LEU A 93 -7.98 -13.77 -12.70
C LEU A 93 -8.19 -15.11 -13.41
N ASN A 94 -8.63 -16.14 -12.68
CA ASN A 94 -8.98 -17.45 -13.22
C ASN A 94 -10.18 -18.07 -12.48
N GLU A 95 -10.82 -19.07 -13.12
CA GLU A 95 -12.00 -19.74 -12.58
C GLU A 95 -11.70 -20.53 -11.29
N GLU A 96 -10.50 -21.07 -11.14
CA GLU A 96 -10.04 -21.81 -9.97
C GLU A 96 -9.75 -20.90 -8.75
N ARG A 97 -9.78 -19.57 -8.95
CA ARG A 97 -9.48 -18.56 -7.92
C ARG A 97 -8.08 -18.71 -7.29
N THR A 98 -7.13 -19.25 -8.04
CA THR A 98 -5.74 -19.44 -7.62
C THR A 98 -4.82 -18.30 -8.07
N ALA A 99 -5.30 -17.44 -8.97
CA ALA A 99 -4.66 -16.19 -9.35
C ALA A 99 -5.65 -15.05 -9.11
N TYR A 100 -5.21 -14.01 -8.40
CA TYR A 100 -6.06 -12.88 -8.07
C TYR A 100 -5.26 -11.60 -7.83
N ILE A 101 -5.96 -10.48 -7.90
CA ILE A 101 -5.52 -9.19 -7.38
C ILE A 101 -6.43 -8.85 -6.21
N ARG A 102 -5.84 -8.54 -5.06
CA ARG A 102 -6.56 -8.00 -3.89
C ARG A 102 -6.10 -6.57 -3.66
N MET A 103 -7.05 -5.70 -3.40
CA MET A 103 -6.84 -4.35 -2.93
C MET A 103 -7.47 -4.23 -1.54
N GLU A 104 -6.73 -3.64 -0.62
CA GLU A 104 -7.18 -3.21 0.70
C GLU A 104 -6.91 -1.72 0.76
N GLN A 105 -7.87 -0.94 1.19
CA GLN A 105 -7.74 0.50 1.40
C GLN A 105 -8.37 0.84 2.73
N GLU A 106 -7.60 1.52 3.55
CA GLU A 106 -8.02 2.14 4.79
C GLU A 106 -7.88 3.65 4.64
N SER A 107 -8.84 4.39 5.15
CA SER A 107 -8.78 5.84 5.19
C SER A 107 -9.39 6.32 6.48
N GLU A 108 -8.63 7.13 7.20
CA GLU A 108 -9.02 7.78 8.44
C GLU A 108 -8.96 9.29 8.27
N GLN A 109 -9.89 9.97 8.90
CA GLN A 109 -9.90 11.42 9.00
C GLN A 109 -10.29 11.81 10.42
N GLU A 110 -9.33 12.37 11.15
CA GLU A 110 -9.48 12.88 12.52
C GLU A 110 -8.99 14.33 12.60
N ASP A 111 -9.75 15.24 13.24
CA ASP A 111 -9.40 16.65 13.52
C ASP A 111 -8.89 17.47 12.29
N GLY A 112 -9.13 17.00 11.06
CA GLY A 112 -8.71 17.64 9.81
C GLY A 112 -7.44 17.07 9.20
N ASP A 113 -6.80 16.11 9.86
CA ASP A 113 -5.74 15.28 9.32
C ASP A 113 -6.35 14.08 8.61
N ALA A 114 -5.67 13.60 7.57
CA ALA A 114 -6.14 12.48 6.77
C ALA A 114 -5.01 11.49 6.55
N GLU A 115 -5.29 10.24 6.88
CA GLU A 115 -4.43 9.10 6.63
C GLU A 115 -5.04 8.20 5.55
N ILE A 116 -4.22 7.68 4.66
CA ILE A 116 -4.61 6.75 3.62
C ILE A 116 -3.59 5.64 3.54
N GLU A 117 -4.04 4.43 3.83
CA GLU A 117 -3.27 3.22 3.56
C GLU A 117 -3.87 2.44 2.40
N GLN A 118 -3.02 1.95 1.51
CA GLN A 118 -3.43 1.10 0.40
C GLN A 118 -2.48 -0.08 0.25
N LYS A 119 -3.06 -1.27 0.13
CA LYS A 119 -2.31 -2.49 -0.08
C LYS A 119 -2.84 -3.25 -1.28
N TYR A 120 -1.96 -3.55 -2.21
CA TYR A 120 -2.26 -4.38 -3.38
C TYR A 120 -1.49 -5.67 -3.29
N VAL A 121 -2.19 -6.80 -3.42
CA VAL A 121 -1.60 -8.13 -3.46
C VAL A 121 -1.94 -8.75 -4.81
N TYR A 122 -0.95 -8.88 -5.67
CA TYR A 122 -1.04 -9.71 -6.87
C TYR A 122 -0.50 -11.09 -6.57
N LEU A 123 -1.31 -12.13 -6.79
CA LEU A 123 -0.93 -13.51 -6.60
C LEU A 123 -1.11 -14.27 -7.90
N TYR A 124 -0.03 -14.87 -8.36
CA TYR A 124 -0.01 -15.70 -9.55
C TYR A 124 0.33 -17.15 -9.20
N ASN A 125 -0.40 -18.09 -9.80
CA ASN A 125 -0.14 -19.51 -9.69
C ASN A 125 -0.22 -20.14 -11.09
N ASP A 126 0.90 -20.64 -11.56
CA ASP A 126 1.04 -21.35 -12.86
C ASP A 126 0.66 -22.85 -12.78
N GLY A 127 0.16 -23.30 -11.63
CA GLY A 127 -0.20 -24.69 -11.38
C GLY A 127 0.98 -25.60 -11.00
N THR A 128 2.20 -25.08 -10.97
CA THR A 128 3.39 -25.88 -10.58
C THR A 128 3.62 -25.89 -9.07
N SER A 129 3.01 -24.96 -8.34
CA SER A 129 3.11 -24.82 -6.89
C SER A 129 1.77 -25.11 -6.20
N GLN A 130 1.81 -25.63 -4.98
CA GLN A 130 0.61 -25.85 -4.15
C GLN A 130 -0.01 -24.55 -3.59
N ARG A 131 0.73 -23.43 -3.63
CA ARG A 131 0.26 -22.16 -3.09
C ARG A 131 0.21 -21.10 -4.19
N TRP A 132 1.38 -20.63 -4.61
CA TRP A 132 1.56 -19.57 -5.62
C TRP A 132 2.97 -19.70 -6.21
N THR A 133 3.13 -19.21 -7.44
CA THR A 133 4.43 -19.15 -8.10
C THR A 133 5.14 -17.83 -7.79
N GLU A 134 4.36 -16.75 -7.81
CA GLU A 134 4.84 -15.39 -7.52
C GLU A 134 3.77 -14.63 -6.74
N ARG A 135 4.21 -13.81 -5.79
CA ARG A 135 3.38 -12.89 -5.03
C ARG A 135 4.04 -11.52 -5.05
N THR A 136 3.35 -10.53 -5.55
CA THR A 136 3.75 -9.13 -5.46
C THR A 136 2.84 -8.41 -4.47
N VAL A 137 3.43 -7.66 -3.55
CA VAL A 137 2.73 -6.81 -2.60
C VAL A 137 3.20 -5.38 -2.83
N VAL A 138 2.27 -4.46 -2.96
CA VAL A 138 2.52 -3.01 -2.98
C VAL A 138 1.75 -2.41 -1.84
N GLU A 139 2.45 -1.74 -0.94
CA GLU A 139 1.92 -1.02 0.21
C GLU A 139 2.19 0.46 0.00
N TYR A 140 1.19 1.29 0.15
CA TYR A 140 1.23 2.73 0.06
C TYR A 140 0.62 3.31 1.32
N GLU A 141 1.32 4.24 1.93
CA GLU A 141 0.92 4.95 3.14
C GLU A 141 1.14 6.44 2.91
N GLN A 142 0.17 7.23 3.31
CA GLN A 142 0.27 8.69 3.31
C GLN A 142 -0.37 9.25 4.56
N GLU A 143 0.43 9.90 5.38
CA GLU A 143 0.07 10.56 6.62
C GLU A 143 0.76 11.92 6.70
N GLU A 144 0.07 12.99 7.11
CA GLU A 144 0.60 14.36 7.36
C GLU A 144 1.53 14.92 6.26
N GLY A 145 1.41 14.44 5.01
CA GLY A 145 2.28 14.83 3.89
C GLY A 145 3.54 13.99 3.74
N GLU A 146 3.75 13.03 4.62
CA GLU A 146 4.70 11.94 4.46
C GLU A 146 4.11 10.86 3.56
N LEU A 147 4.98 10.19 2.80
CA LEU A 147 4.59 9.17 1.85
C LEU A 147 5.60 8.04 1.90
N GLU A 148 5.09 6.82 2.06
CA GLU A 148 5.84 5.60 1.84
C GLU A 148 5.17 4.75 0.75
N LEU A 149 5.97 4.21 -0.16
CA LEU A 149 5.56 3.21 -1.14
C LEU A 149 6.54 2.05 -1.07
N LYS A 150 6.04 0.87 -0.68
CA LYS A 150 6.84 -0.35 -0.58
C LYS A 150 6.33 -1.40 -1.55
N MET A 151 7.23 -1.97 -2.33
CA MET A 151 6.96 -3.08 -3.22
C MET A 151 7.80 -4.28 -2.86
N THR A 152 7.16 -5.43 -2.60
CA THR A 152 7.80 -6.71 -2.33
C THR A 152 7.40 -7.72 -3.40
N ILE A 153 8.36 -8.41 -4.00
CA ILE A 153 8.17 -9.51 -4.94
C ILE A 153 8.74 -10.78 -4.31
N GLU A 154 7.88 -11.75 -4.07
CA GLU A 154 8.24 -13.04 -3.50
C GLU A 154 8.00 -14.16 -4.52
N LYS A 155 8.94 -15.10 -4.63
CA LYS A 155 8.80 -16.30 -5.45
C LYS A 155 8.66 -17.55 -4.58
N SER A 156 8.04 -18.56 -5.12
CA SER A 156 7.80 -19.83 -4.40
C SER A 156 9.08 -20.58 -3.99
N ASP A 157 10.23 -20.25 -4.60
CA ASP A 157 11.55 -20.77 -4.26
C ASP A 157 12.21 -20.05 -3.08
N GLY A 158 11.55 -18.99 -2.54
CA GLY A 158 12.04 -18.20 -1.40
C GLY A 158 12.83 -16.96 -1.80
N GLN A 159 13.01 -16.69 -3.09
CA GLN A 159 13.57 -15.40 -3.52
C GLN A 159 12.60 -14.28 -3.12
N ARG A 160 13.15 -13.20 -2.53
CA ARG A 160 12.43 -11.98 -2.19
C ARG A 160 13.22 -10.76 -2.67
N ASP A 161 12.55 -9.90 -3.40
CA ASP A 161 13.05 -8.61 -3.82
C ASP A 161 12.14 -7.53 -3.21
N GLU A 162 12.70 -6.41 -2.77
CA GLU A 162 11.96 -5.32 -2.11
C GLU A 162 12.48 -3.97 -2.56
N ILE A 163 11.57 -3.03 -2.75
CA ILE A 163 11.88 -1.64 -3.06
C ILE A 163 10.98 -0.76 -2.18
N VAL A 164 11.58 0.20 -1.48
CA VAL A 164 10.89 1.21 -0.67
C VAL A 164 11.19 2.59 -1.22
N PHE A 165 10.17 3.43 -1.34
CA PHE A 165 10.28 4.85 -1.66
C PHE A 165 9.66 5.64 -0.51
N SER A 166 10.38 6.64 0.01
CA SER A 166 9.92 7.48 1.11
C SER A 166 10.32 8.93 0.89
N ASN A 167 9.53 9.87 1.40
CA ASN A 167 9.90 11.29 1.47
C ASN A 167 10.14 11.78 2.91
N GLU A 168 9.98 10.92 3.92
CA GLU A 168 10.06 11.25 5.35
C GLU A 168 11.34 12.03 5.71
N ASP A 169 12.50 11.52 5.29
CA ASP A 169 13.82 12.15 5.53
C ASP A 169 14.30 13.04 4.40
N SER A 170 13.43 13.37 3.45
CA SER A 170 13.84 14.06 2.22
C SER A 170 13.60 15.57 2.26
N ARG A 171 14.43 16.30 1.50
CA ARG A 171 14.20 17.71 1.24
C ARG A 171 13.14 17.85 0.15
N ASP A 172 12.45 18.99 0.12
CA ASP A 172 11.41 19.30 -0.85
C ASP A 172 11.69 18.78 -2.27
N GLY A 173 10.75 17.96 -2.80
CA GLY A 173 10.81 17.40 -4.14
C GLY A 173 11.80 16.25 -4.33
N THR A 174 12.28 15.64 -3.25
CA THR A 174 13.18 14.48 -3.31
C THR A 174 12.50 13.27 -2.68
N LEU A 175 12.64 12.09 -3.29
CA LEU A 175 12.28 10.80 -2.73
C LEU A 175 13.56 10.01 -2.46
N LEU A 176 13.61 9.34 -1.33
CA LEU A 176 14.59 8.32 -1.04
C LEU A 176 14.10 6.99 -1.60
N ALA A 177 14.95 6.24 -2.27
CA ALA A 177 14.67 4.89 -2.74
C ALA A 177 15.70 3.91 -2.19
N GLU A 178 15.21 2.83 -1.58
CA GLU A 178 16.01 1.71 -1.10
C GLU A 178 15.53 0.42 -1.76
N ALA A 179 16.44 -0.33 -2.36
CA ALA A 179 16.13 -1.57 -3.07
C ALA A 179 17.03 -2.72 -2.62
N SER A 180 16.40 -3.88 -2.37
CA SER A 180 17.08 -5.16 -2.14
C SER A 180 16.66 -6.13 -3.24
N ILE A 181 17.51 -6.34 -4.24
CA ILE A 181 17.22 -7.15 -5.42
C ILE A 181 18.28 -8.21 -5.61
N GLY A 182 17.89 -9.48 -5.62
CA GLY A 182 18.81 -10.61 -5.76
C GLY A 182 19.87 -10.67 -4.67
N GLY A 183 19.59 -10.11 -3.47
CA GLY A 183 20.52 -10.00 -2.34
C GLY A 183 21.50 -8.81 -2.44
N ALA A 184 21.44 -8.00 -3.50
CA ALA A 184 22.15 -6.73 -3.59
C ALA A 184 21.29 -5.59 -3.06
N ARG A 185 21.89 -4.68 -2.27
CA ARG A 185 21.22 -3.48 -1.76
C ARG A 185 21.71 -2.24 -2.49
N VAL A 186 20.76 -1.40 -2.87
CA VAL A 186 21.01 -0.13 -3.55
C VAL A 186 20.17 0.95 -2.88
N ARG A 187 20.80 2.09 -2.59
CA ARG A 187 20.13 3.30 -2.09
C ARG A 187 20.41 4.44 -3.04
N PHE A 188 19.37 5.18 -3.42
CA PHE A 188 19.51 6.34 -4.29
C PHE A 188 18.40 7.35 -4.01
N THR A 189 18.61 8.60 -4.42
CA THR A 189 17.60 9.63 -4.34
C THR A 189 17.02 9.94 -5.71
N ILE A 190 15.73 10.30 -5.73
CA ILE A 190 14.99 10.72 -6.91
C ILE A 190 14.57 12.16 -6.68
N THR A 191 15.07 13.09 -7.47
CA THR A 191 14.60 14.48 -7.46
C THR A 191 13.60 14.66 -8.58
N ILE A 192 12.39 15.10 -8.23
CA ILE A 192 11.33 15.44 -9.19
C ILE A 192 11.45 16.92 -9.52
N PHE A 193 11.48 17.27 -10.79
CA PHE A 193 11.60 18.66 -11.24
C PHE A 193 10.68 18.93 -12.43
N ASP A 194 10.28 20.20 -12.58
CA ASP A 194 9.55 20.66 -13.76
C ASP A 194 10.56 21.08 -14.85
N ASP A 195 10.38 20.53 -16.06
CA ASP A 195 11.12 20.95 -17.25
C ASP A 195 10.13 21.44 -18.30
N ASN A 196 9.83 22.73 -18.24
CA ASN A 196 8.93 23.43 -19.16
C ASN A 196 7.50 22.84 -19.23
N GLY A 197 6.95 22.45 -18.07
CA GLY A 197 5.63 21.85 -17.95
C GLY A 197 5.62 20.33 -18.15
N ASN A 198 6.79 19.71 -18.23
CA ASN A 198 6.95 18.27 -18.20
C ASN A 198 7.63 17.86 -16.89
N THR A 199 7.11 16.81 -16.23
CA THR A 199 7.74 16.24 -15.06
C THR A 199 9.01 15.49 -15.45
N GLY A 200 10.15 15.90 -14.90
CA GLY A 200 11.44 15.24 -15.06
C GLY A 200 11.89 14.57 -13.77
N TYR A 201 12.72 13.53 -13.91
CA TYR A 201 13.27 12.76 -12.78
C TYR A 201 14.78 12.72 -12.87
N ARG A 202 15.47 12.97 -11.76
CA ARG A 202 16.92 12.85 -11.65
C ARG A 202 17.25 11.83 -10.57
N TYR A 203 18.04 10.82 -10.92
CA TYR A 203 18.49 9.76 -10.04
C TYR A 203 19.92 10.05 -9.58
N ASP A 204 20.17 10.01 -8.27
CA ASP A 204 21.49 10.16 -7.67
C ASP A 204 21.80 8.92 -6.81
N PHE A 205 22.72 8.10 -7.30
CA PHE A 205 23.18 6.87 -6.63
C PHE A 205 24.34 7.14 -5.65
N GLY A 206 24.61 8.41 -5.34
CA GLY A 206 25.77 8.79 -4.56
C GLY A 206 27.10 8.54 -5.29
N ASN A 207 28.22 8.56 -4.57
CA ASN A 207 29.57 8.45 -5.16
C ASN A 207 29.94 7.03 -5.63
N GLY A 208 28.99 6.23 -6.11
CA GLY A 208 29.26 4.97 -6.81
C GLY A 208 30.03 3.91 -6.02
N GLN A 209 30.06 4.00 -4.70
CA GLN A 209 30.57 2.93 -3.87
C GLN A 209 29.46 1.94 -3.60
N TYR A 210 29.51 0.82 -4.34
CA TYR A 210 28.99 -0.45 -3.89
C TYR A 210 29.86 -0.87 -2.70
N GLY A 211 29.63 -0.26 -1.54
CA GLY A 211 30.30 -0.61 -0.31
C GLY A 211 29.39 -1.57 0.44
N ASP A 212 29.93 -2.73 0.79
CA ASP A 212 29.53 -3.44 1.99
C ASP A 212 29.47 -2.44 3.16
N HIS A 213 28.35 -1.83 3.39
CA HIS A 213 28.06 -1.13 4.62
C HIS A 213 26.89 -1.87 5.28
N ASP A 214 27.26 -2.81 6.11
CA ASP A 214 26.56 -3.15 7.34
C ASP A 214 26.22 -1.86 8.08
N ARG A 215 25.04 -1.30 7.83
CA ARG A 215 24.38 -0.28 8.65
C ARG A 215 22.90 -0.27 8.34
N PHE A 216 22.26 -1.36 8.61
CA PHE A 216 21.04 -1.39 9.36
C PHE A 216 21.45 -1.95 10.73
N ASP A 217 22.26 -1.18 11.44
CA ASP A 217 22.40 -1.35 12.87
C ASP A 217 21.13 -0.74 13.44
N ASP A 218 20.23 -1.59 13.88
CA ASP A 218 19.33 -1.28 14.98
C ASP A 218 20.24 -0.87 16.13
N ASP A 219 20.54 0.42 16.23
CA ASP A 219 21.20 1.02 17.38
C ASP A 219 20.17 1.09 18.52
N ASP A 220 19.73 -0.07 18.98
CA ASP A 220 19.24 -0.26 20.33
C ASP A 220 20.45 -0.16 21.26
N ASP A 221 21.00 1.06 21.36
CA ASP A 221 21.91 1.45 22.43
C ASP A 221 21.10 1.56 23.74
N ASP A 222 20.78 0.41 24.30
CA ASP A 222 20.48 0.26 25.72
C ASP A 222 21.76 0.59 26.49
N ASP A 223 22.04 1.87 26.68
CA ASP A 223 23.01 2.39 27.66
C ASP A 223 22.45 2.14 29.07
N ASP A 224 22.52 0.90 29.51
CA ASP A 224 22.44 0.55 30.93
C ASP A 224 23.71 1.06 31.61
N ASP A 225 23.74 2.36 31.94
CA ASP A 225 24.69 2.94 32.91
C ASP A 225 24.30 2.48 34.32
N ASP A 226 24.74 1.27 34.68
CA ASP A 226 24.81 0.80 36.03
C ASP A 226 25.96 1.56 36.73
N ASP A 227 25.67 2.75 37.24
CA ASP A 227 26.52 3.44 38.20
C ASP A 227 26.33 2.76 39.57
N ASP A 228 27.10 1.69 39.77
CA ASP A 228 27.41 1.14 41.12
C ASP A 228 28.33 2.11 41.85
N ASP A 229 27.77 3.10 42.56
CA ASP A 229 28.48 3.87 43.59
C ASP A 229 28.44 3.10 44.91
N ASP A 230 29.42 2.23 45.07
CA ASP A 230 29.88 1.72 46.35
C ASP A 230 30.54 2.86 47.16
N ASP A 231 29.81 3.51 48.05
CA ASP A 231 30.37 4.34 49.13
C ASP A 231 30.37 3.55 50.44
N ASP A 232 31.47 2.85 50.66
CA ASP A 232 31.99 2.47 51.96
C ASP A 232 32.31 3.73 52.74
N ASP A 233 31.63 3.98 53.83
CA ASP A 233 32.12 4.82 54.92
C ASP A 233 31.95 4.09 56.26
N ASP A 234 33.06 3.53 56.67
CA ASP A 234 33.42 3.30 58.06
C ASP A 234 33.31 4.64 58.80
N ASP A 235 32.74 4.62 59.99
CA ASP A 235 33.44 5.11 61.19
C ASP A 235 32.57 5.10 62.45
N ASP A 236 33.11 4.38 63.46
CA ASP A 236 33.36 4.69 64.86
C ASP A 236 32.29 5.45 65.69
N ASP A 237 31.76 4.78 66.65
CA ASP A 237 31.80 4.96 68.19
C ASP A 237 30.59 4.30 68.85
#